data_3ffa571ec1e27dfeefdee342ba4e4632
#
_entry.id   3ffa571ec1e27dfeefdee342ba4e4632
#
_cell.length_a   1.000
_cell.length_b   1.000
_cell.length_c   1.000
_cell.angle_alpha   90.00
_cell.angle_beta   90.00
_cell.angle_gamma   90.00
#
_symmetry.space_group_name_H-M   'P 1'
#
loop_
_entity.id
_entity.type
_entity.pdbx_description
1 polymer ?
#
loop_
_entity_poly.entity_id
_entity_poly.type
_entity_poly.pdbx_seq_one_letter_code
_entity_poly.pdbx_strand_id
1 'polypeptide(L)'
;TFYKTNCIMEGFFIMYATIWSLVPPVVAIVLALITKEVYSSLFVGIATAALFYAQFHIVDAYTTMFRDGFIASLSDSSHVGILIFLVVLGTIVVLMNRAGGSAAYGKWAQKRIKTRKGTLFATFALGVLIFVDDYFNCLTVGSIMRPVTDKHNVSRAKLAYIIDATAAPVCMIAPISSWAAAVAGVTADTDGLDLFMRSIPY
;
A
#
# COMPACT_ATOMS: atom_id res chain seq x y z
N THR A 1 -10.88 38.92 7.82
CA THR A 1 -10.06 37.71 7.88
C THR A 1 -10.40 36.86 9.11
N PHE A 2 -10.63 37.48 10.27
CA PHE A 2 -10.94 36.79 11.54
C PHE A 2 -12.33 36.11 11.56
N TYR A 3 -13.31 36.66 10.85
CA TYR A 3 -14.67 36.09 10.75
C TYR A 3 -14.72 34.80 9.92
N LYS A 4 -13.84 34.69 8.91
CA LYS A 4 -13.76 33.51 8.04
C LYS A 4 -13.13 32.27 8.76
N THR A 5 -12.21 32.54 9.68
CA THR A 5 -11.53 31.50 10.47
C THR A 5 -12.45 30.83 11.49
N ASN A 6 -13.33 31.61 12.14
CA ASN A 6 -14.28 31.08 13.12
C ASN A 6 -15.38 30.24 12.45
N CYS A 7 -15.89 30.64 11.28
CA CYS A 7 -16.91 29.87 10.55
C CYS A 7 -16.37 28.55 10.00
N ILE A 8 -15.09 28.52 9.59
CA ILE A 8 -14.41 27.29 9.15
C ILE A 8 -14.18 26.33 10.34
N MET A 9 -13.84 26.89 11.52
CA MET A 9 -13.66 26.08 12.73
C MET A 9 -14.97 25.47 13.25
N GLU A 10 -16.08 26.18 13.18
CA GLU A 10 -17.39 25.64 13.57
C GLU A 10 -17.89 24.56 12.61
N GLY A 11 -17.69 24.73 11.30
CA GLY A 11 -18.02 23.72 10.29
C GLY A 11 -17.14 22.47 10.38
N PHE A 12 -15.85 22.65 10.69
CA PHE A 12 -14.93 21.55 10.96
C PHE A 12 -15.35 20.74 12.20
N PHE A 13 -15.85 21.40 13.24
CA PHE A 13 -16.30 20.75 14.47
C PHE A 13 -17.60 19.96 14.26
N ILE A 14 -18.50 20.39 13.37
CA ILE A 14 -19.79 19.73 13.10
C ILE A 14 -19.57 18.43 12.30
N MET A 15 -18.55 18.34 11.44
CA MET A 15 -18.29 17.15 10.61
C MET A 15 -17.18 16.26 11.16
N TYR A 16 -16.29 16.76 11.99
CA TYR A 16 -15.26 15.97 12.64
C TYR A 16 -15.91 15.06 13.70
N ALA A 17 -15.61 13.76 13.61
CA ALA A 17 -16.16 12.71 14.50
C ALA A 17 -17.70 12.54 14.43
N THR A 18 -18.35 12.98 13.36
CA THR A 18 -19.78 12.77 13.12
C THR A 18 -19.98 11.63 12.10
N ILE A 19 -21.17 11.03 12.10
CA ILE A 19 -21.56 9.97 11.13
C ILE A 19 -21.35 10.43 9.66
N TRP A 20 -21.47 11.71 9.38
CA TRP A 20 -21.26 12.30 8.06
C TRP A 20 -19.81 12.20 7.55
N SER A 21 -18.82 12.06 8.45
CA SER A 21 -17.42 11.84 8.05
C SER A 21 -17.19 10.48 7.39
N LEU A 22 -18.13 9.55 7.53
CA LEU A 22 -18.09 8.24 6.88
C LEU A 22 -18.61 8.27 5.43
N VAL A 23 -19.32 9.32 5.04
CA VAL A 23 -19.94 9.39 3.69
C VAL A 23 -18.88 9.36 2.58
N PRO A 24 -17.81 10.16 2.58
CA PRO A 24 -16.80 10.13 1.53
C PRO A 24 -16.13 8.74 1.34
N PRO A 25 -15.67 8.05 2.40
CA PRO A 25 -15.15 6.69 2.26
C PRO A 25 -16.18 5.70 1.72
N VAL A 26 -17.43 5.76 2.20
CA VAL A 26 -18.49 4.88 1.72
C VAL A 26 -18.79 5.12 0.24
N VAL A 27 -18.86 6.39 -0.19
CA VAL A 27 -19.04 6.74 -1.61
C VAL A 27 -17.90 6.18 -2.46
N ALA A 28 -16.65 6.32 -2.02
CA ALA A 28 -15.49 5.77 -2.73
C ALA A 28 -15.57 4.25 -2.87
N ILE A 29 -15.91 3.54 -1.78
CA ILE A 29 -16.00 2.08 -1.76
C ILE A 29 -17.15 1.59 -2.65
N VAL A 30 -18.34 2.17 -2.51
CA VAL A 30 -19.52 1.79 -3.31
C VAL A 30 -19.27 2.02 -4.80
N LEU A 31 -18.70 3.18 -5.16
CA LEU A 31 -18.34 3.45 -6.55
C LEU A 31 -17.28 2.48 -7.06
N ALA A 32 -16.27 2.15 -6.28
CA ALA A 32 -15.23 1.19 -6.68
C ALA A 32 -15.82 -0.21 -6.93
N LEU A 33 -16.79 -0.64 -6.13
CA LEU A 33 -17.48 -1.92 -6.33
C LEU A 33 -18.36 -1.94 -7.57
N ILE A 34 -19.02 -0.81 -7.89
CA ILE A 34 -19.92 -0.70 -9.05
C ILE A 34 -19.12 -0.55 -10.34
N THR A 35 -18.19 0.40 -10.37
CA THR A 35 -17.42 0.75 -11.57
C THR A 35 -16.26 -0.19 -11.85
N LYS A 36 -15.77 -0.90 -10.80
CA LYS A 36 -14.52 -1.68 -10.80
C LYS A 36 -13.27 -0.83 -11.12
N GLU A 37 -13.39 0.48 -11.00
CA GLU A 37 -12.37 1.49 -11.26
C GLU A 37 -11.99 2.19 -9.96
N VAL A 38 -10.81 1.87 -9.43
CA VAL A 38 -10.37 2.37 -8.11
C VAL A 38 -10.01 3.86 -8.17
N TYR A 39 -9.29 4.30 -9.20
CA TYR A 39 -8.77 5.67 -9.28
C TYR A 39 -9.88 6.71 -9.39
N SER A 40 -10.84 6.50 -10.29
CA SER A 40 -12.00 7.38 -10.46
C SER A 40 -12.87 7.41 -9.21
N SER A 41 -13.05 6.27 -8.56
CA SER A 41 -13.85 6.16 -7.34
C SER A 41 -13.20 6.87 -6.15
N LEU A 42 -11.88 6.75 -5.99
CA LEU A 42 -11.11 7.50 -4.99
C LEU A 42 -11.17 9.00 -5.25
N PHE A 43 -11.03 9.43 -6.52
CA PHE A 43 -11.12 10.84 -6.87
C PHE A 43 -12.48 11.44 -6.50
N VAL A 44 -13.58 10.73 -6.78
CA VAL A 44 -14.93 11.15 -6.38
C VAL A 44 -15.09 11.18 -4.87
N GLY A 45 -14.51 10.19 -4.16
CA GLY A 45 -14.49 10.19 -2.70
C GLY A 45 -13.76 11.39 -2.11
N ILE A 46 -12.60 11.74 -2.66
CA ILE A 46 -11.82 12.94 -2.26
C ILE A 46 -12.60 14.22 -2.57
N ALA A 47 -13.22 14.31 -3.76
CA ALA A 47 -14.05 15.45 -4.14
C ALA A 47 -15.26 15.62 -3.22
N THR A 48 -15.90 14.51 -2.82
CA THR A 48 -16.99 14.51 -1.86
C THR A 48 -16.51 14.99 -0.48
N ALA A 49 -15.35 14.53 -0.03
CA ALA A 49 -14.75 14.98 1.24
C ALA A 49 -14.45 16.49 1.22
N ALA A 50 -13.86 16.97 0.12
CA ALA A 50 -13.58 18.40 -0.05
C ALA A 50 -14.85 19.26 -0.07
N LEU A 51 -15.93 18.77 -0.70
CA LEU A 51 -17.24 19.42 -0.72
C LEU A 51 -17.85 19.53 0.70
N PHE A 52 -17.78 18.47 1.46
CA PHE A 52 -18.23 18.49 2.85
C PHE A 52 -17.37 19.41 3.72
N TYR A 53 -16.05 19.36 3.56
CA TYR A 53 -15.13 20.24 4.27
C TYR A 53 -15.38 21.72 3.96
N ALA A 54 -15.66 22.05 2.72
CA ALA A 54 -15.97 23.40 2.25
C ALA A 54 -17.46 23.81 2.43
N GLN A 55 -18.26 23.03 3.19
CA GLN A 55 -19.68 23.32 3.42
C GLN A 55 -20.46 23.57 2.11
N PHE A 56 -20.21 22.74 1.08
CA PHE A 56 -20.82 22.83 -0.26
C PHE A 56 -20.46 24.10 -1.07
N HIS A 57 -19.45 24.88 -0.65
CA HIS A 57 -18.91 25.95 -1.46
C HIS A 57 -17.95 25.37 -2.51
N ILE A 58 -18.37 25.35 -3.79
CA ILE A 58 -17.65 24.69 -4.87
C ILE A 58 -16.22 25.24 -5.07
N VAL A 59 -16.05 26.58 -4.98
CA VAL A 59 -14.73 27.21 -5.16
C VAL A 59 -13.78 26.85 -4.02
N ASP A 60 -14.27 26.87 -2.80
CA ASP A 60 -13.47 26.49 -1.62
C ASP A 60 -13.17 24.98 -1.62
N ALA A 61 -14.11 24.14 -2.05
CA ALA A 61 -13.88 22.71 -2.22
C ALA A 61 -12.79 22.42 -3.26
N TYR A 62 -12.82 23.11 -4.40
CA TYR A 62 -11.79 22.97 -5.42
C TYR A 62 -10.41 23.40 -4.89
N THR A 63 -10.31 24.56 -4.24
CA THR A 63 -9.04 25.05 -3.69
C THR A 63 -8.51 24.12 -2.60
N THR A 64 -9.36 23.65 -1.71
CA THR A 64 -8.98 22.68 -0.66
C THR A 64 -8.50 21.36 -1.27
N MET A 65 -9.23 20.81 -2.24
CA MET A 65 -8.84 19.56 -2.86
C MET A 65 -7.49 19.65 -3.58
N PHE A 66 -7.27 20.71 -4.37
CA PHE A 66 -6.04 20.82 -5.16
C PHE A 66 -4.88 21.42 -4.38
N ARG A 67 -5.07 22.51 -3.64
CA ARG A 67 -3.99 23.20 -2.94
C ARG A 67 -3.61 22.49 -1.64
N ASP A 68 -4.60 22.25 -0.77
CA ASP A 68 -4.37 21.74 0.57
C ASP A 68 -4.32 20.18 0.57
N GLY A 69 -4.93 19.55 -0.43
CA GLY A 69 -4.85 18.12 -0.67
C GLY A 69 -3.66 17.73 -1.55
N PHE A 70 -3.82 17.79 -2.89
CA PHE A 70 -2.83 17.24 -3.81
C PHE A 70 -1.47 17.95 -3.75
N ILE A 71 -1.44 19.29 -3.82
CA ILE A 71 -0.16 20.03 -3.83
C ILE A 71 0.53 19.91 -2.49
N ALA A 72 -0.17 20.04 -1.38
CA ALA A 72 0.41 19.90 -0.05
C ALA A 72 0.97 18.49 0.16
N SER A 73 0.23 17.44 -0.22
CA SER A 73 0.70 16.06 -0.12
C SER A 73 1.93 15.79 -1.01
N LEU A 74 1.99 16.36 -2.22
CA LEU A 74 3.14 16.22 -3.11
C LEU A 74 4.33 17.10 -2.69
N SER A 75 4.13 18.08 -1.82
CA SER A 75 5.19 18.94 -1.28
C SER A 75 5.73 18.44 0.05
N ASP A 76 5.07 17.46 0.66
CA ASP A 76 5.54 16.85 1.90
C ASP A 76 6.74 15.95 1.65
N SER A 77 7.82 16.18 2.39
CA SER A 77 9.09 15.46 2.22
C SER A 77 8.96 13.96 2.48
N SER A 78 8.08 13.55 3.40
CA SER A 78 7.84 12.15 3.74
C SER A 78 7.13 11.44 2.59
N HIS A 79 6.09 12.04 2.03
CA HIS A 79 5.37 11.49 0.88
C HIS A 79 6.25 11.42 -0.37
N VAL A 80 7.04 12.46 -0.64
CA VAL A 80 8.01 12.45 -1.75
C VAL A 80 9.06 11.37 -1.56
N GLY A 81 9.55 11.18 -0.34
CA GLY A 81 10.48 10.09 0.01
C GLY A 81 9.91 8.71 -0.33
N ILE A 82 8.65 8.45 0.03
CA ILE A 82 7.96 7.19 -0.30
C ILE A 82 7.81 7.01 -1.82
N LEU A 83 7.45 8.07 -2.56
CA LEU A 83 7.34 8.00 -4.03
C LEU A 83 8.69 7.67 -4.68
N ILE A 84 9.78 8.31 -4.26
CA ILE A 84 11.13 8.02 -4.76
C ILE A 84 11.51 6.57 -4.43
N PHE A 85 11.25 6.12 -3.20
CA PHE A 85 11.49 4.74 -2.79
C PHE A 85 10.77 3.74 -3.69
N LEU A 86 9.49 3.94 -3.98
CA LEU A 86 8.70 3.06 -4.85
C LEU A 86 9.24 3.03 -6.30
N VAL A 87 9.65 4.17 -6.85
CA VAL A 87 10.25 4.23 -8.20
C VAL A 87 11.58 3.49 -8.25
N VAL A 88 12.46 3.71 -7.27
CA VAL A 88 13.77 3.04 -7.17
C VAL A 88 13.57 1.53 -7.00
N LEU A 89 12.67 1.12 -6.09
CA LEU A 89 12.36 -0.29 -5.86
C LEU A 89 11.80 -0.96 -7.13
N GLY A 90 10.82 -0.34 -7.78
CA GLY A 90 10.27 -0.84 -9.04
C GLY A 90 11.34 -0.99 -10.14
N THR A 91 12.26 -0.04 -10.22
CA THR A 91 13.39 -0.09 -11.16
C THR A 91 14.31 -1.28 -10.87
N ILE A 92 14.67 -1.50 -9.60
CA ILE A 92 15.49 -2.65 -9.16
C ILE A 92 14.82 -3.97 -9.53
N VAL A 93 13.51 -4.09 -9.30
CA VAL A 93 12.73 -5.28 -9.67
C VAL A 93 12.79 -5.57 -11.16
N VAL A 94 12.55 -4.54 -11.98
CA VAL A 94 12.60 -4.67 -13.45
C VAL A 94 14.01 -5.08 -13.91
N LEU A 95 15.05 -4.45 -13.38
CA LEU A 95 16.43 -4.78 -13.70
C LEU A 95 16.80 -6.20 -13.31
N MET A 96 16.40 -6.65 -12.11
CA MET A 96 16.64 -8.02 -11.64
C MET A 96 15.94 -9.06 -12.54
N ASN A 97 14.70 -8.79 -12.94
CA ASN A 97 13.98 -9.67 -13.85
C ASN A 97 14.62 -9.69 -15.26
N ARG A 98 15.04 -8.54 -15.80
CA ARG A 98 15.74 -8.44 -17.08
C ARG A 98 17.12 -9.10 -17.05
N ALA A 99 17.84 -9.02 -15.94
CA ALA A 99 19.11 -9.70 -15.74
C ALA A 99 18.96 -11.24 -15.61
N GLY A 100 17.72 -11.76 -15.62
CA GLY A 100 17.45 -13.19 -15.52
C GLY A 100 17.59 -13.76 -14.11
N GLY A 101 17.65 -12.92 -13.09
CA GLY A 101 17.77 -13.33 -11.69
C GLY A 101 16.66 -14.27 -11.25
N SER A 102 15.40 -13.94 -11.56
CA SER A 102 14.25 -14.80 -11.27
C SER A 102 14.31 -16.14 -11.96
N ALA A 103 14.75 -16.18 -13.23
CA ALA A 103 14.90 -17.42 -14.00
C ALA A 103 16.05 -18.29 -13.47
N ALA A 104 17.17 -17.69 -13.08
CA ALA A 104 18.31 -18.39 -12.50
C ALA A 104 17.95 -19.03 -11.16
N TYR A 105 17.28 -18.27 -10.29
CA TYR A 105 16.78 -18.80 -9.02
C TYR A 105 15.76 -19.91 -9.23
N GLY A 106 14.82 -19.76 -10.15
CA GLY A 106 13.84 -20.78 -10.49
C GLY A 106 14.50 -22.10 -10.95
N LYS A 107 15.53 -22.03 -11.78
CA LYS A 107 16.33 -23.21 -12.20
C LYS A 107 17.06 -23.87 -11.02
N TRP A 108 17.64 -23.07 -10.14
CA TRP A 108 18.30 -23.58 -8.93
C TRP A 108 17.29 -24.24 -7.98
N ALA A 109 16.16 -23.61 -7.73
CA ALA A 109 15.08 -24.13 -6.89
C ALA A 109 14.53 -25.46 -7.43
N GLN A 110 14.31 -25.57 -8.75
CA GLN A 110 13.85 -26.82 -9.39
C GLN A 110 14.81 -27.98 -9.19
N LYS A 111 16.11 -27.75 -9.10
CA LYS A 111 17.11 -28.80 -8.84
C LYS A 111 17.11 -29.27 -7.39
N ARG A 112 16.82 -28.39 -6.46
CA ARG A 112 16.87 -28.67 -5.01
C ARG A 112 15.54 -29.15 -4.45
N ILE A 113 14.43 -28.68 -5.00
CA ILE A 113 13.10 -29.01 -4.51
C ILE A 113 12.58 -30.22 -5.27
N LYS A 114 12.37 -31.34 -4.56
CA LYS A 114 11.94 -32.62 -5.15
C LYS A 114 10.53 -33.04 -4.72
N THR A 115 9.92 -32.38 -3.77
CA THR A 115 8.64 -32.78 -3.20
C THR A 115 7.62 -31.62 -3.19
N ARG A 116 6.32 -31.97 -3.25
CA ARG A 116 5.23 -31.00 -3.16
C ARG A 116 5.27 -30.21 -1.86
N LYS A 117 5.55 -30.86 -0.72
CA LYS A 117 5.68 -30.18 0.59
C LYS A 117 6.89 -29.24 0.59
N GLY A 118 8.01 -29.66 0.00
CA GLY A 118 9.21 -28.84 -0.15
C GLY A 118 8.96 -27.59 -1.00
N THR A 119 8.14 -27.72 -2.06
CA THR A 119 7.74 -26.56 -2.89
C THR A 119 6.96 -25.53 -2.09
N LEU A 120 5.98 -25.97 -1.29
CA LEU A 120 5.17 -25.07 -0.46
C LEU A 120 6.02 -24.39 0.61
N PHE A 121 6.90 -25.15 1.28
CA PHE A 121 7.81 -24.58 2.29
C PHE A 121 8.83 -23.61 1.67
N ALA A 122 9.37 -23.92 0.50
CA ALA A 122 10.28 -23.01 -0.20
C ALA A 122 9.57 -21.73 -0.67
N THR A 123 8.30 -21.80 -1.08
CA THR A 123 7.49 -20.62 -1.40
C THR A 123 7.30 -19.75 -0.16
N PHE A 124 6.93 -20.35 0.97
CA PHE A 124 6.78 -19.68 2.25
C PHE A 124 8.11 -19.02 2.69
N ALA A 125 9.21 -19.79 2.69
CA ALA A 125 10.51 -19.28 3.11
C ALA A 125 10.99 -18.11 2.23
N LEU A 126 10.76 -18.19 0.92
CA LEU A 126 11.09 -17.12 -0.01
C LEU A 126 10.21 -15.88 0.23
N GLY A 127 8.92 -16.09 0.51
CA GLY A 127 8.00 -15.01 0.90
C GLY A 127 8.44 -14.30 2.17
N VAL A 128 8.93 -15.03 3.16
CA VAL A 128 9.48 -14.45 4.40
C VAL A 128 10.81 -13.72 4.16
N LEU A 129 11.67 -14.24 3.27
CA LEU A 129 12.98 -13.62 2.98
C LEU A 129 12.86 -12.30 2.21
N ILE A 130 11.83 -12.15 1.39
CA ILE A 130 11.59 -10.94 0.60
C ILE A 130 10.59 -10.05 1.34
N PHE A 131 11.01 -9.46 2.45
CA PHE A 131 10.14 -8.70 3.35
C PHE A 131 10.15 -7.17 3.11
N VAL A 132 10.90 -6.70 2.15
CA VAL A 132 11.12 -5.24 1.93
C VAL A 132 9.83 -4.57 1.45
N ASP A 133 9.09 -5.24 0.56
CA ASP A 133 7.86 -4.73 -0.02
C ASP A 133 6.94 -5.90 -0.42
N ASP A 134 5.66 -5.80 -0.10
CA ASP A 134 4.68 -6.85 -0.34
C ASP A 134 4.35 -7.03 -1.83
N TYR A 135 4.29 -5.93 -2.59
CA TYR A 135 4.10 -5.97 -4.04
C TYR A 135 5.27 -6.65 -4.75
N PHE A 136 6.48 -6.24 -4.37
CA PHE A 136 7.70 -6.87 -4.88
C PHE A 136 7.76 -8.36 -4.52
N ASN A 137 7.41 -8.69 -3.30
CA ASN A 137 7.32 -10.07 -2.83
C ASN A 137 6.35 -10.88 -3.71
N CYS A 138 5.11 -10.43 -3.85
CA CYS A 138 4.09 -11.12 -4.65
C CYS A 138 4.54 -11.37 -6.09
N LEU A 139 5.06 -10.36 -6.77
CA LEU A 139 5.52 -10.45 -8.15
C LEU A 139 6.74 -11.36 -8.30
N THR A 140 7.71 -11.24 -7.40
CA THR A 140 8.98 -11.97 -7.48
C THR A 140 8.79 -13.43 -7.11
N VAL A 141 8.19 -13.71 -5.93
CA VAL A 141 7.93 -15.08 -5.49
C VAL A 141 6.98 -15.78 -6.46
N GLY A 142 5.95 -15.07 -6.94
CA GLY A 142 5.01 -15.60 -7.92
C GLY A 142 5.70 -16.02 -9.23
N SER A 143 6.53 -15.15 -9.78
CA SER A 143 7.24 -15.43 -11.03
C SER A 143 8.26 -16.56 -10.90
N ILE A 144 8.99 -16.63 -9.79
CA ILE A 144 10.03 -17.62 -9.52
C ILE A 144 9.42 -19.00 -9.22
N MET A 145 8.39 -19.03 -8.36
CA MET A 145 7.85 -20.29 -7.85
C MET A 145 6.82 -20.91 -8.77
N ARG A 146 6.24 -20.17 -9.71
CA ARG A 146 5.26 -20.68 -10.67
C ARG A 146 5.74 -21.92 -11.45
N PRO A 147 6.91 -21.91 -12.11
CA PRO A 147 7.39 -23.11 -12.81
C PRO A 147 7.73 -24.27 -11.87
N VAL A 148 8.09 -24.00 -10.62
CA VAL A 148 8.38 -25.03 -9.61
C VAL A 148 7.08 -25.69 -9.12
N THR A 149 6.05 -24.88 -8.84
CA THR A 149 4.74 -25.35 -8.39
C THR A 149 4.00 -26.14 -9.48
N ASP A 150 4.08 -25.69 -10.74
CA ASP A 150 3.49 -26.40 -11.88
C ASP A 150 4.11 -27.80 -12.02
N LYS A 151 5.42 -27.93 -11.87
CA LYS A 151 6.13 -29.24 -11.91
C LYS A 151 5.69 -30.20 -10.80
N HIS A 152 5.32 -29.68 -9.63
CA HIS A 152 4.93 -30.48 -8.47
C HIS A 152 3.41 -30.56 -8.26
N ASN A 153 2.61 -30.27 -9.28
CA ASN A 153 1.14 -30.31 -9.26
C ASN A 153 0.53 -29.51 -8.09
N VAL A 154 1.10 -28.34 -7.76
CA VAL A 154 0.54 -27.38 -6.84
C VAL A 154 -0.33 -26.40 -7.63
N SER A 155 -1.59 -26.26 -7.24
CA SER A 155 -2.51 -25.33 -7.93
C SER A 155 -2.05 -23.89 -7.79
N ARG A 156 -2.30 -23.07 -8.82
CA ARG A 156 -1.97 -21.63 -8.82
C ARG A 156 -2.69 -20.87 -7.73
N ALA A 157 -3.94 -21.24 -7.43
CA ALA A 157 -4.70 -20.69 -6.32
C ALA A 157 -4.00 -20.91 -4.97
N LYS A 158 -3.41 -22.11 -4.77
CA LYS A 158 -2.65 -22.41 -3.55
C LYS A 158 -1.33 -21.64 -3.48
N LEU A 159 -0.66 -21.46 -4.63
CA LEU A 159 0.52 -20.61 -4.72
C LEU A 159 0.18 -19.16 -4.36
N ALA A 160 -0.87 -18.60 -4.97
CA ALA A 160 -1.34 -17.25 -4.70
C ALA A 160 -1.70 -17.06 -3.23
N TYR A 161 -2.42 -18.00 -2.63
CA TYR A 161 -2.76 -17.97 -1.21
C TYR A 161 -1.54 -17.91 -0.29
N ILE A 162 -0.51 -18.73 -0.55
CA ILE A 162 0.69 -18.72 0.30
C ILE A 162 1.45 -17.40 0.16
N ILE A 163 1.55 -16.88 -1.06
CA ILE A 163 2.22 -15.61 -1.31
C ILE A 163 1.47 -14.48 -0.60
N ASP A 164 0.17 -14.39 -0.78
CA ASP A 164 -0.67 -13.38 -0.16
C ASP A 164 -0.62 -13.45 1.38
N ALA A 165 -0.73 -14.66 1.93
CA ALA A 165 -0.67 -14.90 3.37
C ALA A 165 0.72 -14.65 4.00
N THR A 166 1.78 -14.51 3.21
CA THR A 166 3.14 -14.25 3.70
C THR A 166 3.64 -12.84 3.36
N ALA A 167 3.33 -12.33 2.18
CA ALA A 167 3.90 -11.09 1.70
C ALA A 167 3.52 -9.89 2.59
N ALA A 168 2.24 -9.60 2.71
CA ALA A 168 1.77 -8.46 3.48
C ALA A 168 2.04 -8.60 5.00
N PRO A 169 1.70 -9.72 5.68
CA PRO A 169 1.94 -9.84 7.11
C PRO A 169 3.42 -9.73 7.50
N VAL A 170 4.32 -10.30 6.70
CA VAL A 170 5.76 -10.23 6.99
C VAL A 170 6.29 -8.82 6.75
N CYS A 171 5.88 -8.14 5.67
CA CYS A 171 6.24 -6.74 5.44
C CYS A 171 5.73 -5.80 6.53
N MET A 172 4.53 -6.07 7.07
CA MET A 172 3.94 -5.26 8.14
C MET A 172 4.67 -5.38 9.48
N ILE A 173 5.33 -6.51 9.74
CA ILE A 173 6.12 -6.72 10.98
C ILE A 173 7.61 -6.41 10.77
N ALA A 174 8.07 -6.33 9.53
CA ALA A 174 9.49 -6.11 9.25
C ALA A 174 9.89 -4.65 9.53
N PRO A 175 10.96 -4.42 10.32
CA PRO A 175 11.37 -3.07 10.72
C PRO A 175 11.89 -2.23 9.56
N ILE A 176 12.33 -2.87 8.47
CA ILE A 176 12.83 -2.22 7.26
C ILE A 176 11.94 -2.68 6.11
N SER A 177 10.81 -2.00 5.93
CA SER A 177 9.86 -2.32 4.87
C SER A 177 9.16 -1.06 4.34
N SER A 178 8.47 -1.18 3.21
CA SER A 178 7.61 -0.11 2.69
C SER A 178 6.51 0.28 3.68
N TRP A 179 5.98 -0.68 4.42
CA TRP A 179 4.98 -0.44 5.46
C TRP A 179 5.53 0.29 6.66
N ALA A 180 6.75 -0.06 7.12
CA ALA A 180 7.42 0.67 8.20
C ALA A 180 7.62 2.14 7.83
N ALA A 181 8.05 2.42 6.58
CA ALA A 181 8.19 3.79 6.08
C ALA A 181 6.85 4.53 6.00
N ALA A 182 5.79 3.87 5.54
CA ALA A 182 4.46 4.45 5.44
C ALA A 182 3.87 4.77 6.82
N VAL A 183 3.96 3.86 7.78
CA VAL A 183 3.46 4.07 9.15
C VAL A 183 4.26 5.13 9.88
N ALA A 184 5.59 5.15 9.73
CA ALA A 184 6.45 6.18 10.32
C ALA A 184 6.11 7.59 9.81
N GLY A 185 5.65 7.72 8.56
CA GLY A 185 5.25 9.00 7.97
C GLY A 185 3.91 9.57 8.49
N VAL A 186 3.10 8.78 9.20
CA VAL A 186 1.80 9.24 9.73
C VAL A 186 1.92 9.97 11.07
N THR A 187 3.01 9.76 11.79
CA THR A 187 3.22 10.37 13.12
C THR A 187 3.96 11.70 13.01
N ALA A 188 3.29 12.81 13.36
CA ALA A 188 3.85 14.15 13.25
C ALA A 188 4.77 14.53 14.43
N ASP A 189 4.54 13.98 15.63
CA ASP A 189 5.12 14.48 16.88
C ASP A 189 6.10 13.52 17.58
N THR A 190 6.28 12.31 17.05
CA THR A 190 7.16 11.28 17.62
C THR A 190 8.03 10.65 16.55
N ASP A 191 9.17 10.08 16.94
CA ASP A 191 9.93 9.22 16.02
C ASP A 191 9.05 8.04 15.59
N GLY A 192 8.44 8.17 14.41
CA GLY A 192 7.47 7.22 13.87
C GLY A 192 8.04 5.81 13.74
N LEU A 193 9.35 5.70 13.51
CA LEU A 193 10.02 4.40 13.44
C LEU A 193 10.11 3.74 14.84
N ASP A 194 10.42 4.50 15.89
CA ASP A 194 10.43 3.99 17.27
C ASP A 194 9.03 3.53 17.70
N LEU A 195 8.01 4.31 17.37
CA LEU A 195 6.61 3.93 17.63
C LEU A 195 6.23 2.64 16.90
N PHE A 196 6.61 2.52 15.62
CA PHE A 196 6.38 1.32 14.84
C PHE A 196 7.07 0.11 15.45
N MET A 197 8.35 0.23 15.79
CA MET A 197 9.12 -0.86 16.43
C MET A 197 8.51 -1.32 17.76
N ARG A 198 7.99 -0.40 18.54
CA ARG A 198 7.30 -0.73 19.82
C ARG A 198 5.94 -1.38 19.61
N SER A 199 5.28 -1.14 18.48
CA SER A 199 3.97 -1.73 18.17
C SER A 199 4.05 -3.19 17.68
N ILE A 200 5.21 -3.63 17.16
CA ILE A 200 5.39 -5.00 16.62
C ILE A 200 5.03 -6.14 17.59
N PRO A 201 5.30 -6.05 18.92
CA PRO A 201 4.96 -7.10 19.87
C PRO A 201 3.47 -7.22 20.22
N TYR A 202 2.65 -6.25 19.82
CA TYR A 202 1.21 -6.19 20.14
C TYR A 202 0.34 -6.52 18.95
#